data_76d97c953da9806ddef2d6a1db09a180
#
_entry.id   76d97c953da9806ddef2d6a1db09a180
#
_cell.length_a   1.000
_cell.length_b   1.000
_cell.length_c   1.000
_cell.angle_alpha   90.00
_cell.angle_beta   90.00
_cell.angle_gamma   90.00
#
_symmetry.space_group_name_H-M   'P 1'
#
loop_
_entity.id
_entity.type
_entity.pdbx_description
1 polymer ?
#
loop_
_entity_poly.entity_id
_entity_poly.type
_entity_poly.pdbx_seq_one_letter_code
_entity_poly.pdbx_strand_id
1 'polypeptide(L)'
;MQLSELEIVRRQSLQQLRELGINPYPAAQFKTTATIKKIVAEFDAFEGKEVILAGRIMSRRIMGKASFAELKDNSGRMQIYINRDEIAAGEDKTLYNTVFKKLLDLGDIIGIKGTVFKTQVGETSVKVKELTLLSKSLKPLPTVKTDADGNVHDGFTDAESRYRQRYVDLIVNDHVKETFIKRTKITNTIRQFFNERDYIEVETPILQSIPGGAAASPFVTHHNALNIPLYSRIANELYLKRLIIGGFDAVYEFAKDFRNEGMDRTHNPEFTQVELYVAYKDYNWMMNMTEQLLEKVALDSNNNTIVTFGEHQINFKAPYTRVPILDAIETHTGFDLNGMNQQELIEVCHKLNLEADESMGVGKLIDEIFGEKCEHLYIQPTFITDYPKEMSPLCKEHRDDPRLTERFELMVAGKELANAYSELNDPIDQKERFEEQLKLAKKGDDEAMFIDHDFVRALEYGMPPTSGIGIGIDRLTMFMTNNASIQEVLFFPQMKPERAAQTVELNDEEKAVLTIIQKVEKIELSELKSQSGLSNKKWDKTIKGLTKNKLAKVDKTDDGLFVEII
;
A
#
# COMPACT_ATOMS: atom_id res chain seq x y z
N MET A 1 -1.55 1.85 -27.98
CA MET A 1 -0.78 0.64 -27.57
C MET A 1 -0.90 -0.41 -28.66
N GLN A 2 0.22 -0.93 -29.11
CA GLN A 2 0.23 -2.05 -30.06
C GLN A 2 -0.09 -3.34 -29.30
N LEU A 3 -1.02 -4.16 -29.85
CA LEU A 3 -1.40 -5.42 -29.22
C LEU A 3 -0.31 -6.47 -29.44
N SER A 4 -0.03 -7.27 -28.43
CA SER A 4 0.84 -8.44 -28.57
C SER A 4 0.16 -9.53 -29.42
N GLU A 5 0.93 -10.45 -29.96
CA GLU A 5 0.40 -11.57 -30.76
C GLU A 5 -0.64 -12.39 -29.97
N LEU A 6 -0.39 -12.68 -28.71
CA LEU A 6 -1.33 -13.39 -27.84
C LEU A 6 -2.63 -12.60 -27.64
N GLU A 7 -2.56 -11.29 -27.52
CA GLU A 7 -3.76 -10.45 -27.40
C GLU A 7 -4.57 -10.42 -28.70
N ILE A 8 -3.91 -10.49 -29.85
CA ILE A 8 -4.56 -10.60 -31.17
C ILE A 8 -5.28 -11.96 -31.28
N VAL A 9 -4.60 -13.06 -30.97
CA VAL A 9 -5.18 -14.41 -30.99
C VAL A 9 -6.41 -14.53 -30.08
N ARG A 10 -6.33 -13.98 -28.84
CA ARG A 10 -7.47 -13.99 -27.91
C ARG A 10 -8.68 -13.20 -28.41
N ARG A 11 -8.45 -12.11 -29.16
CA ARG A 11 -9.53 -11.35 -29.81
C ARG A 11 -10.15 -12.12 -30.98
N GLN A 12 -9.35 -12.88 -31.72
CA GLN A 12 -9.86 -13.81 -32.72
C GLN A 12 -10.70 -14.92 -32.09
N SER A 13 -10.23 -15.50 -30.98
CA SER A 13 -11.00 -16.49 -30.20
C SER A 13 -12.33 -15.90 -29.67
N LEU A 14 -12.31 -14.65 -29.21
CA LEU A 14 -13.52 -13.92 -28.81
C LEU A 14 -14.53 -13.81 -29.98
N GLN A 15 -14.07 -13.46 -31.17
CA GLN A 15 -14.92 -13.35 -32.35
C GLN A 15 -15.52 -14.71 -32.72
N GLN A 16 -14.73 -15.77 -32.72
CA GLN A 16 -15.21 -17.13 -33.02
C GLN A 16 -16.24 -17.62 -31.99
N LEU A 17 -16.08 -17.30 -30.71
CA LEU A 17 -17.09 -17.61 -29.69
C LEU A 17 -18.45 -16.95 -30.00
N ARG A 18 -18.44 -15.70 -30.44
CA ARG A 18 -19.65 -14.96 -30.84
C ARG A 18 -20.29 -15.57 -32.09
N GLU A 19 -19.50 -15.99 -33.07
CA GLU A 19 -19.97 -16.68 -34.28
C GLU A 19 -20.63 -18.03 -33.96
N LEU A 20 -20.16 -18.71 -32.90
CA LEU A 20 -20.78 -19.93 -32.36
C LEU A 20 -22.04 -19.66 -31.54
N GLY A 21 -22.49 -18.41 -31.42
CA GLY A 21 -23.65 -18.02 -30.62
C GLY A 21 -23.38 -18.01 -29.10
N ILE A 22 -22.12 -18.12 -28.66
CA ILE A 22 -21.75 -18.10 -27.28
C ILE A 22 -21.49 -16.64 -26.86
N ASN A 23 -22.27 -16.15 -25.87
CA ASN A 23 -21.98 -14.83 -25.26
C ASN A 23 -20.76 -14.91 -24.36
N PRO A 24 -19.64 -14.25 -24.69
CA PRO A 24 -18.42 -14.33 -23.88
C PRO A 24 -18.48 -13.52 -22.58
N TYR A 25 -19.52 -12.71 -22.38
CA TYR A 25 -19.73 -11.83 -21.24
C TYR A 25 -21.21 -11.79 -20.84
N PRO A 26 -21.78 -12.94 -20.36
CA PRO A 26 -23.18 -12.99 -19.97
C PRO A 26 -23.46 -12.11 -18.75
N ALA A 27 -24.59 -11.41 -18.78
CA ALA A 27 -25.06 -10.60 -17.66
C ALA A 27 -25.86 -11.41 -16.61
N ALA A 28 -26.26 -12.64 -16.93
CA ALA A 28 -27.08 -13.46 -16.06
C ALA A 28 -26.32 -13.88 -14.79
N GLN A 29 -27.04 -13.95 -13.67
CA GLN A 29 -26.51 -14.49 -12.43
C GLN A 29 -26.10 -15.95 -12.61
N PHE A 30 -24.88 -16.29 -12.18
CA PHE A 30 -24.41 -17.67 -12.08
C PHE A 30 -24.40 -18.08 -10.59
N LYS A 31 -25.32 -18.96 -10.19
CA LYS A 31 -25.47 -19.37 -8.78
C LYS A 31 -24.53 -20.53 -8.47
N THR A 32 -23.57 -20.29 -7.59
CA THR A 32 -22.69 -21.33 -7.02
C THR A 32 -23.33 -21.98 -5.81
N THR A 33 -23.02 -23.27 -5.54
CA THR A 33 -23.55 -24.03 -4.38
C THR A 33 -22.52 -24.23 -3.29
N ALA A 34 -21.23 -24.06 -3.58
CA ALA A 34 -20.15 -24.22 -2.63
C ALA A 34 -18.96 -23.33 -3.01
N THR A 35 -17.96 -23.24 -2.13
CA THR A 35 -16.64 -22.68 -2.40
C THR A 35 -15.60 -23.80 -2.42
N ILE A 36 -14.51 -23.58 -3.14
CA ILE A 36 -13.41 -24.56 -3.25
C ILE A 36 -12.87 -24.91 -1.86
N LYS A 37 -12.61 -23.92 -1.01
CA LYS A 37 -12.10 -24.15 0.36
C LYS A 37 -13.03 -25.06 1.17
N LYS A 38 -14.34 -24.86 1.06
CA LYS A 38 -15.32 -25.66 1.79
C LYS A 38 -15.30 -27.12 1.30
N ILE A 39 -15.25 -27.34 0.00
CA ILE A 39 -15.20 -28.68 -0.57
C ILE A 39 -13.94 -29.43 -0.13
N VAL A 40 -12.78 -28.75 -0.14
CA VAL A 40 -11.51 -29.36 0.29
C VAL A 40 -11.51 -29.69 1.78
N ALA A 41 -12.02 -28.77 2.62
CA ALA A 41 -12.06 -28.95 4.07
C ALA A 41 -13.06 -30.03 4.52
N GLU A 42 -14.18 -30.15 3.82
CA GLU A 42 -15.30 -31.04 4.18
C GLU A 42 -15.48 -32.14 3.10
N PHE A 43 -14.39 -32.66 2.52
CA PHE A 43 -14.43 -33.57 1.38
C PHE A 43 -15.44 -34.71 1.53
N ASP A 44 -15.43 -35.40 2.66
CA ASP A 44 -16.31 -36.56 2.92
C ASP A 44 -17.81 -36.18 2.84
N ALA A 45 -18.13 -34.93 3.17
CA ALA A 45 -19.48 -34.41 3.04
C ALA A 45 -19.88 -34.08 1.59
N PHE A 46 -18.91 -33.88 0.72
CA PHE A 46 -19.10 -33.53 -0.70
C PHE A 46 -18.85 -34.67 -1.67
N GLU A 47 -18.17 -35.74 -1.27
CA GLU A 47 -17.85 -36.86 -2.14
C GLU A 47 -19.12 -37.43 -2.82
N GLY A 48 -19.04 -37.59 -4.13
CA GLY A 48 -20.17 -38.06 -4.96
C GLY A 48 -21.31 -37.04 -5.15
N LYS A 49 -21.30 -35.90 -4.46
CA LYS A 49 -22.34 -34.86 -4.62
C LYS A 49 -22.05 -33.95 -5.81
N GLU A 50 -23.12 -33.45 -6.38
CA GLU A 50 -23.09 -32.46 -7.45
C GLU A 50 -22.91 -31.06 -6.86
N VAL A 51 -21.97 -30.28 -7.43
CA VAL A 51 -21.67 -28.91 -7.05
C VAL A 51 -21.66 -28.00 -8.27
N ILE A 52 -21.96 -26.72 -8.05
CA ILE A 52 -21.83 -25.65 -9.03
C ILE A 52 -20.77 -24.68 -8.54
N LEU A 53 -19.70 -24.49 -9.31
CA LEU A 53 -18.58 -23.62 -9.00
C LEU A 53 -18.36 -22.61 -10.12
N ALA A 54 -17.79 -21.47 -9.77
CA ALA A 54 -17.30 -20.49 -10.74
C ALA A 54 -15.90 -20.06 -10.36
N GLY A 55 -15.03 -19.86 -11.34
CA GLY A 55 -13.66 -19.43 -11.08
C GLY A 55 -12.87 -19.19 -12.36
N ARG A 56 -11.62 -18.80 -12.16
CA ARG A 56 -10.66 -18.52 -13.22
C ARG A 56 -9.84 -19.76 -13.57
N ILE A 57 -9.65 -20.04 -14.85
CA ILE A 57 -8.74 -21.10 -15.31
C ILE A 57 -7.30 -20.62 -15.10
N MET A 58 -6.56 -21.31 -14.23
CA MET A 58 -5.17 -20.96 -13.91
C MET A 58 -4.16 -21.84 -14.65
N SER A 59 -4.51 -23.11 -14.85
CA SER A 59 -3.72 -24.05 -15.65
C SER A 59 -4.62 -24.98 -16.45
N ARG A 60 -4.08 -25.57 -17.52
CA ARG A 60 -4.83 -26.52 -18.35
C ARG A 60 -3.90 -27.55 -18.99
N ARG A 61 -4.26 -28.83 -18.87
CA ARG A 61 -3.56 -29.95 -19.48
C ARG A 61 -4.54 -30.79 -20.32
N ILE A 62 -4.33 -30.78 -21.63
CA ILE A 62 -5.19 -31.48 -22.59
C ILE A 62 -4.60 -32.85 -22.88
N MET A 63 -5.39 -33.93 -22.72
CA MET A 63 -5.01 -35.32 -22.94
C MET A 63 -6.05 -36.04 -23.78
N GLY A 64 -6.07 -35.74 -25.09
CA GLY A 64 -7.00 -36.36 -26.04
C GLY A 64 -8.47 -36.06 -25.76
N LYS A 65 -9.23 -37.04 -25.29
CA LYS A 65 -10.67 -36.92 -24.94
C LYS A 65 -10.90 -36.44 -23.49
N ALA A 66 -9.88 -36.41 -22.69
CA ALA A 66 -9.91 -35.95 -21.31
C ALA A 66 -8.97 -34.77 -21.13
N SER A 67 -9.24 -33.93 -20.15
CA SER A 67 -8.42 -32.78 -19.79
C SER A 67 -8.51 -32.53 -18.29
N PHE A 68 -7.43 -31.97 -17.74
CA PHE A 68 -7.43 -31.40 -16.42
C PHE A 68 -7.22 -29.89 -16.54
N ALA A 69 -7.87 -29.14 -15.67
CA ALA A 69 -7.60 -27.73 -15.51
C ALA A 69 -7.65 -27.39 -14.02
N GLU A 70 -6.98 -26.31 -13.64
CA GLU A 70 -7.06 -25.74 -12.30
C GLU A 70 -8.03 -24.55 -12.32
N LEU A 71 -9.06 -24.64 -11.50
CA LEU A 71 -10.02 -23.57 -11.27
C LEU A 71 -9.68 -22.85 -9.97
N LYS A 72 -9.55 -21.51 -10.03
CA LYS A 72 -9.33 -20.65 -8.86
C LYS A 72 -10.57 -19.81 -8.59
N ASP A 73 -11.17 -19.96 -7.40
CA ASP A 73 -12.22 -19.07 -6.90
C ASP A 73 -11.67 -18.08 -5.87
N ASN A 74 -12.56 -17.38 -5.17
CA ASN A 74 -12.17 -16.45 -4.10
C ASN A 74 -11.49 -17.16 -2.91
N SER A 75 -11.73 -18.44 -2.71
CA SER A 75 -11.36 -19.20 -1.51
C SER A 75 -10.16 -20.12 -1.69
N GLY A 76 -9.81 -20.47 -2.94
CA GLY A 76 -8.71 -21.39 -3.20
C GLY A 76 -8.65 -21.88 -4.65
N ARG A 77 -7.89 -22.96 -4.85
CA ARG A 77 -7.68 -23.61 -6.13
C ARG A 77 -8.09 -25.08 -6.05
N MET A 78 -8.64 -25.60 -7.13
CA MET A 78 -9.06 -26.98 -7.24
C MET A 78 -8.89 -27.51 -8.66
N GLN A 79 -8.48 -28.75 -8.77
CA GLN A 79 -8.46 -29.45 -10.06
C GLN A 79 -9.88 -29.75 -10.52
N ILE A 80 -10.12 -29.57 -11.82
CA ILE A 80 -11.34 -30.01 -12.50
C ILE A 80 -10.97 -31.00 -13.59
N TYR A 81 -11.73 -32.08 -13.70
CA TYR A 81 -11.60 -33.09 -14.73
C TYR A 81 -12.71 -32.91 -15.77
N ILE A 82 -12.32 -32.76 -17.02
CA ILE A 82 -13.23 -32.48 -18.13
C ILE A 82 -13.10 -33.59 -19.15
N ASN A 83 -14.20 -34.33 -19.34
CA ASN A 83 -14.27 -35.39 -20.34
C ASN A 83 -15.17 -34.93 -21.50
N ARG A 84 -14.66 -35.10 -22.73
CA ARG A 84 -15.34 -34.71 -23.97
C ARG A 84 -16.77 -35.27 -24.08
N ASP A 85 -16.89 -36.57 -23.76
CA ASP A 85 -18.14 -37.30 -24.00
C ASP A 85 -19.16 -37.03 -22.85
N GLU A 86 -18.73 -36.43 -21.75
CA GLU A 86 -19.59 -36.00 -20.64
C GLU A 86 -20.12 -34.58 -20.83
N ILE A 87 -19.22 -33.60 -21.13
CA ILE A 87 -19.67 -32.21 -21.31
C ILE A 87 -20.38 -31.97 -22.63
N ALA A 88 -20.26 -32.91 -23.56
CA ALA A 88 -20.90 -32.89 -24.86
C ALA A 88 -21.44 -34.29 -25.20
N ALA A 89 -22.52 -34.69 -24.54
CA ALA A 89 -23.06 -36.06 -24.59
C ALA A 89 -23.60 -36.48 -25.97
N GLY A 90 -24.04 -35.54 -26.81
CA GLY A 90 -24.52 -35.78 -28.18
C GLY A 90 -23.40 -36.03 -29.20
N GLU A 91 -23.77 -36.04 -30.50
CA GLU A 91 -22.81 -36.13 -31.61
C GLU A 91 -21.98 -34.87 -31.78
N ASP A 92 -22.54 -33.71 -31.43
CA ASP A 92 -21.82 -32.42 -31.44
C ASP A 92 -20.83 -32.35 -30.31
N LYS A 93 -19.56 -32.32 -30.64
CA LYS A 93 -18.43 -32.19 -29.71
C LYS A 93 -17.80 -30.79 -29.72
N THR A 94 -18.47 -29.79 -30.28
CA THR A 94 -17.96 -28.43 -30.45
C THR A 94 -17.58 -27.80 -29.11
N LEU A 95 -18.37 -28.01 -28.04
CA LEU A 95 -18.08 -27.46 -26.72
C LEU A 95 -16.70 -27.92 -26.19
N TYR A 96 -16.32 -29.16 -26.39
CA TYR A 96 -15.02 -29.66 -25.98
C TYR A 96 -13.92 -29.39 -27.01
N ASN A 97 -14.14 -29.81 -28.28
CA ASN A 97 -13.08 -29.83 -29.31
C ASN A 97 -12.69 -28.42 -29.79
N THR A 98 -13.64 -27.50 -29.81
CA THR A 98 -13.45 -26.12 -30.26
C THR A 98 -13.44 -25.15 -29.10
N VAL A 99 -14.51 -25.05 -28.32
CA VAL A 99 -14.63 -24.04 -27.26
C VAL A 99 -13.57 -24.28 -26.20
N PHE A 100 -13.64 -25.39 -25.49
CA PHE A 100 -12.73 -25.65 -24.35
C PHE A 100 -11.27 -25.78 -24.79
N LYS A 101 -10.98 -26.51 -25.85
CA LYS A 101 -9.60 -26.78 -26.28
C LYS A 101 -8.92 -25.63 -26.99
N LYS A 102 -9.64 -24.84 -27.80
CA LYS A 102 -9.03 -23.88 -28.74
C LYS A 102 -9.38 -22.44 -28.42
N LEU A 103 -10.60 -22.16 -27.94
CA LEU A 103 -11.10 -20.79 -27.77
C LEU A 103 -11.04 -20.28 -26.34
N LEU A 104 -11.06 -21.18 -25.32
CA LEU A 104 -10.79 -20.78 -23.96
C LEU A 104 -9.29 -20.69 -23.70
N ASP A 105 -8.91 -19.72 -22.90
CA ASP A 105 -7.53 -19.43 -22.51
C ASP A 105 -7.33 -19.46 -21.00
N LEU A 106 -6.07 -19.53 -20.57
CA LEU A 106 -5.72 -19.25 -19.17
C LEU A 106 -6.11 -17.82 -18.84
N GLY A 107 -6.79 -17.67 -17.70
CA GLY A 107 -7.35 -16.39 -17.28
C GLY A 107 -8.86 -16.24 -17.57
N ASP A 108 -9.46 -17.05 -18.42
CA ASP A 108 -10.92 -17.04 -18.61
C ASP A 108 -11.64 -17.44 -17.33
N ILE A 109 -12.80 -16.84 -17.09
CA ILE A 109 -13.67 -17.20 -15.97
C ILE A 109 -14.76 -18.12 -16.50
N ILE A 110 -14.90 -19.28 -15.89
CA ILE A 110 -15.89 -20.28 -16.23
C ILE A 110 -16.77 -20.65 -15.05
N GLY A 111 -17.99 -21.02 -15.33
CA GLY A 111 -18.88 -21.74 -14.43
C GLY A 111 -18.90 -23.22 -14.80
N ILE A 112 -18.90 -24.07 -13.81
CA ILE A 112 -19.02 -25.52 -13.98
C ILE A 112 -20.08 -26.11 -13.08
N LYS A 113 -20.71 -27.18 -13.53
CA LYS A 113 -21.51 -28.07 -12.71
C LYS A 113 -20.93 -29.48 -12.83
N GLY A 114 -20.72 -30.17 -11.72
CA GLY A 114 -20.09 -31.48 -11.75
C GLY A 114 -20.07 -32.19 -10.40
N THR A 115 -19.54 -33.39 -10.37
CA THR A 115 -19.50 -34.25 -9.20
C THR A 115 -18.14 -34.23 -8.54
N VAL A 116 -18.09 -34.04 -7.23
CA VAL A 116 -16.86 -34.08 -6.41
C VAL A 116 -16.35 -35.52 -6.30
N PHE A 117 -15.05 -35.72 -6.51
CA PHE A 117 -14.39 -37.03 -6.39
C PHE A 117 -12.91 -36.88 -6.06
N LYS A 118 -12.26 -37.99 -5.68
CA LYS A 118 -10.79 -38.07 -5.63
C LYS A 118 -10.23 -38.80 -6.83
N THR A 119 -9.16 -38.27 -7.40
CA THR A 119 -8.39 -38.97 -8.45
C THR A 119 -7.66 -40.20 -7.86
N GLN A 120 -7.14 -41.05 -8.74
CA GLN A 120 -6.34 -42.20 -8.31
C GLN A 120 -5.11 -41.84 -7.49
N VAL A 121 -4.57 -40.63 -7.64
CA VAL A 121 -3.45 -40.08 -6.87
C VAL A 121 -3.89 -39.32 -5.62
N GLY A 122 -5.17 -39.34 -5.29
CA GLY A 122 -5.71 -38.72 -4.07
C GLY A 122 -6.08 -37.23 -4.18
N GLU A 123 -5.99 -36.63 -5.38
CA GLU A 123 -6.32 -35.20 -5.59
C GLU A 123 -7.82 -34.97 -5.58
N THR A 124 -8.29 -34.06 -4.71
CA THR A 124 -9.70 -33.63 -4.68
C THR A 124 -10.04 -32.84 -5.95
N SER A 125 -11.04 -33.30 -6.68
CA SER A 125 -11.37 -32.79 -8.01
C SER A 125 -12.87 -32.75 -8.25
N VAL A 126 -13.31 -31.97 -9.25
CA VAL A 126 -14.68 -31.98 -9.74
C VAL A 126 -14.73 -32.55 -11.16
N LYS A 127 -15.50 -33.62 -11.36
CA LYS A 127 -15.81 -34.20 -12.65
C LYS A 127 -16.92 -33.37 -13.31
N VAL A 128 -16.54 -32.60 -14.34
CA VAL A 128 -17.40 -31.60 -14.97
C VAL A 128 -18.42 -32.27 -15.90
N LYS A 129 -19.68 -31.91 -15.73
CA LYS A 129 -20.82 -32.27 -16.57
C LYS A 129 -21.29 -31.14 -17.46
N GLU A 130 -21.30 -29.91 -16.92
CA GLU A 130 -21.68 -28.71 -17.65
C GLU A 130 -20.60 -27.65 -17.50
N LEU A 131 -20.32 -26.91 -18.56
CA LEU A 131 -19.34 -25.83 -18.61
C LEU A 131 -19.93 -24.62 -19.33
N THR A 132 -19.83 -23.45 -18.70
CA THR A 132 -20.31 -22.16 -19.20
C THR A 132 -19.20 -21.14 -19.15
N LEU A 133 -18.96 -20.41 -20.24
CA LEU A 133 -18.07 -19.26 -20.23
C LEU A 133 -18.77 -18.07 -19.55
N LEU A 134 -18.13 -17.49 -18.52
CA LEU A 134 -18.65 -16.35 -17.79
C LEU A 134 -17.91 -15.04 -18.11
N SER A 135 -16.62 -15.13 -18.46
CA SER A 135 -15.86 -13.96 -18.91
C SER A 135 -14.62 -14.38 -19.69
N LYS A 136 -14.45 -13.86 -20.90
CA LYS A 136 -13.27 -14.07 -21.74
C LYS A 136 -12.15 -13.11 -21.33
N SER A 137 -10.98 -13.65 -21.03
CA SER A 137 -9.77 -12.86 -20.76
C SER A 137 -9.06 -12.51 -22.07
N LEU A 138 -8.84 -11.23 -22.32
CA LEU A 138 -8.16 -10.73 -23.53
C LEU A 138 -6.67 -10.46 -23.33
N LYS A 139 -6.20 -10.43 -22.07
CA LYS A 139 -4.78 -10.31 -21.74
C LYS A 139 -4.25 -11.62 -21.15
N PRO A 140 -3.07 -12.07 -21.57
CA PRO A 140 -2.44 -13.22 -20.95
C PRO A 140 -2.10 -12.90 -19.49
N LEU A 141 -2.26 -13.88 -18.59
CA LEU A 141 -1.72 -13.79 -17.25
C LEU A 141 -0.21 -14.06 -17.27
N PRO A 142 0.57 -13.38 -16.41
CA PRO A 142 1.94 -13.77 -16.14
C PRO A 142 1.96 -15.23 -15.68
N THR A 143 2.69 -16.08 -16.38
CA THR A 143 2.82 -17.49 -16.03
C THR A 143 4.19 -17.74 -15.40
N VAL A 144 4.17 -18.22 -14.18
CA VAL A 144 5.39 -18.70 -13.50
C VAL A 144 5.91 -19.92 -14.26
N LYS A 145 7.17 -19.89 -14.70
CA LYS A 145 7.88 -21.03 -15.23
C LYS A 145 8.88 -21.49 -14.18
N THR A 146 8.81 -22.74 -13.81
CA THR A 146 9.80 -23.37 -12.93
C THR A 146 10.71 -24.23 -13.81
N ASP A 147 12.02 -23.99 -13.77
CA ASP A 147 13.00 -24.82 -14.46
C ASP A 147 13.21 -26.19 -13.79
N ALA A 148 14.06 -27.02 -14.38
CA ALA A 148 14.34 -28.37 -13.85
C ALA A 148 15.03 -28.34 -12.47
N ASP A 149 15.67 -27.23 -12.13
CA ASP A 149 16.39 -27.02 -10.88
C ASP A 149 15.50 -26.38 -9.79
N GLY A 150 14.21 -26.10 -10.11
CA GLY A 150 13.25 -25.52 -9.18
C GLY A 150 13.28 -23.99 -9.12
N ASN A 151 14.07 -23.31 -9.97
CA ASN A 151 14.07 -21.85 -10.02
C ASN A 151 12.82 -21.32 -10.72
N VAL A 152 12.24 -20.29 -10.13
CA VAL A 152 11.03 -19.63 -10.63
C VAL A 152 11.42 -18.49 -11.58
N HIS A 153 10.99 -18.59 -12.82
CA HIS A 153 11.17 -17.59 -13.86
C HIS A 153 9.83 -16.99 -14.27
N ASP A 154 9.85 -15.76 -14.79
CA ASP A 154 8.68 -15.04 -15.30
C ASP A 154 7.57 -14.83 -14.24
N GLY A 155 7.89 -14.92 -12.94
CA GLY A 155 6.97 -14.55 -11.88
C GLY A 155 6.63 -13.05 -11.93
N PHE A 156 5.38 -12.70 -11.60
CA PHE A 156 4.97 -11.30 -11.44
C PHE A 156 5.48 -10.77 -10.10
N THR A 157 6.80 -10.52 -10.02
CA THR A 157 7.54 -10.20 -8.78
C THR A 157 8.06 -8.77 -8.71
N ASP A 158 8.18 -8.08 -9.87
CA ASP A 158 8.61 -6.69 -9.90
C ASP A 158 7.61 -5.81 -9.13
N ALA A 159 8.10 -5.13 -8.09
CA ALA A 159 7.26 -4.39 -7.16
C ALA A 159 6.49 -3.26 -7.85
N GLU A 160 7.11 -2.51 -8.76
CA GLU A 160 6.45 -1.41 -9.47
C GLU A 160 5.31 -1.93 -10.36
N SER A 161 5.55 -2.98 -11.12
CA SER A 161 4.53 -3.63 -11.96
C SER A 161 3.37 -4.18 -11.13
N ARG A 162 3.66 -4.79 -9.97
CA ARG A 162 2.65 -5.31 -9.03
C ARG A 162 1.76 -4.17 -8.49
N TYR A 163 2.32 -3.06 -8.11
CA TYR A 163 1.57 -1.92 -7.58
C TYR A 163 0.71 -1.25 -8.66
N ARG A 164 1.25 -1.07 -9.88
CA ARG A 164 0.52 -0.51 -11.01
C ARG A 164 -0.60 -1.42 -11.53
N GLN A 165 -0.42 -2.73 -11.45
CA GLN A 165 -1.37 -3.74 -11.91
C GLN A 165 -1.82 -4.64 -10.74
N ARG A 166 -2.24 -4.03 -9.64
CA ARG A 166 -2.65 -4.75 -8.43
C ARG A 166 -3.72 -5.82 -8.69
N TYR A 167 -4.60 -5.61 -9.67
CA TYR A 167 -5.58 -6.60 -10.09
C TYR A 167 -4.92 -7.86 -10.68
N VAL A 168 -3.79 -7.75 -11.36
CA VAL A 168 -3.01 -8.92 -11.82
C VAL A 168 -2.30 -9.57 -10.65
N ASP A 169 -1.67 -8.77 -9.79
CA ASP A 169 -1.00 -9.22 -8.56
C ASP A 169 -1.94 -10.06 -7.68
N LEU A 170 -3.17 -9.60 -7.45
CA LEU A 170 -4.21 -10.34 -6.71
C LEU A 170 -4.67 -11.64 -7.40
N ILE A 171 -4.55 -11.73 -8.74
CA ILE A 171 -4.87 -12.95 -9.47
C ILE A 171 -3.78 -14.00 -9.30
N VAL A 172 -2.51 -13.61 -9.39
CA VAL A 172 -1.38 -14.55 -9.49
C VAL A 172 -0.67 -14.81 -8.17
N ASN A 173 -0.63 -13.82 -7.25
CA ASN A 173 0.05 -13.87 -5.97
C ASN A 173 -0.95 -13.99 -4.80
N ASP A 174 -1.18 -15.20 -4.29
CA ASP A 174 -2.21 -15.47 -3.29
C ASP A 174 -1.95 -14.76 -1.95
N HIS A 175 -0.67 -14.63 -1.54
CA HIS A 175 -0.27 -13.94 -0.30
C HIS A 175 -0.69 -12.46 -0.25
N VAL A 176 -0.75 -11.80 -1.40
CA VAL A 176 -1.19 -10.39 -1.49
C VAL A 176 -2.63 -10.23 -1.01
N LYS A 177 -3.50 -11.16 -1.40
CA LYS A 177 -4.89 -11.16 -0.96
C LYS A 177 -5.02 -11.37 0.56
N GLU A 178 -4.18 -12.24 1.13
CA GLU A 178 -4.16 -12.50 2.57
C GLU A 178 -3.80 -11.25 3.37
N THR A 179 -2.85 -10.42 2.88
CA THR A 179 -2.51 -9.12 3.47
C THR A 179 -3.74 -8.23 3.63
N PHE A 180 -4.55 -8.10 2.57
CA PHE A 180 -5.74 -7.23 2.60
C PHE A 180 -6.89 -7.82 3.44
N ILE A 181 -7.05 -9.15 3.47
CA ILE A 181 -7.99 -9.80 4.38
C ILE A 181 -7.59 -9.54 5.83
N LYS A 182 -6.30 -9.64 6.14
CA LYS A 182 -5.77 -9.36 7.48
C LYS A 182 -5.94 -7.88 7.84
N ARG A 183 -5.70 -6.95 6.92
CA ARG A 183 -5.97 -5.52 7.10
C ARG A 183 -7.43 -5.27 7.49
N THR A 184 -8.37 -5.90 6.80
CA THR A 184 -9.80 -5.80 7.14
C THR A 184 -10.08 -6.35 8.53
N LYS A 185 -9.44 -7.46 8.91
CA LYS A 185 -9.58 -8.04 10.25
C LYS A 185 -9.06 -7.09 11.33
N ILE A 186 -7.89 -6.48 11.13
CA ILE A 186 -7.31 -5.46 12.02
C ILE A 186 -8.31 -4.32 12.25
N THR A 187 -8.81 -3.71 11.17
CA THR A 187 -9.77 -2.60 11.23
C THR A 187 -11.05 -3.01 11.97
N ASN A 188 -11.57 -4.20 11.71
CA ASN A 188 -12.77 -4.70 12.39
C ASN A 188 -12.52 -4.98 13.88
N THR A 189 -11.34 -5.49 14.25
CA THR A 189 -10.97 -5.69 15.65
C THR A 189 -10.92 -4.36 16.42
N ILE A 190 -10.32 -3.31 15.84
CA ILE A 190 -10.27 -1.98 16.44
C ILE A 190 -11.70 -1.43 16.61
N ARG A 191 -12.51 -1.50 15.56
CA ARG A 191 -13.92 -1.05 15.60
C ARG A 191 -14.71 -1.78 16.67
N GLN A 192 -14.56 -3.09 16.76
CA GLN A 192 -15.22 -3.90 17.79
C GLN A 192 -14.77 -3.49 19.19
N PHE A 193 -13.45 -3.30 19.39
CA PHE A 193 -12.89 -2.89 20.69
C PHE A 193 -13.44 -1.54 21.17
N PHE A 194 -13.64 -0.57 20.26
CA PHE A 194 -14.23 0.72 20.57
C PHE A 194 -15.75 0.62 20.82
N ASN A 195 -16.47 -0.12 19.99
CA ASN A 195 -17.92 -0.30 20.12
C ASN A 195 -18.31 -1.05 21.41
N GLU A 196 -17.49 -2.00 21.86
CA GLU A 196 -17.67 -2.69 23.15
C GLU A 196 -17.50 -1.76 24.38
N ARG A 197 -17.02 -0.53 24.15
CA ARG A 197 -16.87 0.54 25.15
C ARG A 197 -17.86 1.68 24.95
N ASP A 198 -18.86 1.48 24.10
CA ASP A 198 -19.87 2.48 23.72
C ASP A 198 -19.28 3.75 23.08
N TYR A 199 -18.11 3.65 22.43
CA TYR A 199 -17.53 4.76 21.66
C TYR A 199 -18.23 4.88 20.31
N ILE A 200 -18.44 6.12 19.86
CA ILE A 200 -19.25 6.41 18.67
C ILE A 200 -18.35 6.64 17.47
N GLU A 201 -18.54 5.86 16.40
CA GLU A 201 -17.91 6.11 15.10
C GLU A 201 -18.61 7.30 14.42
N VAL A 202 -17.82 8.27 13.98
CA VAL A 202 -18.32 9.50 13.36
C VAL A 202 -17.60 9.75 12.03
N GLU A 203 -18.16 10.66 11.23
CA GLU A 203 -17.52 11.16 10.00
C GLU A 203 -17.44 12.69 10.07
N THR A 204 -16.24 13.22 9.80
CA THR A 204 -15.98 14.67 9.78
C THR A 204 -15.56 15.14 8.38
N PRO A 205 -15.59 16.45 8.08
CA PRO A 205 -15.32 16.94 6.74
C PRO A 205 -13.93 16.58 6.21
N ILE A 206 -13.87 16.01 5.01
CA ILE A 206 -12.61 15.81 4.27
C ILE A 206 -12.13 17.11 3.65
N LEU A 207 -13.06 17.91 3.09
CA LEU A 207 -12.76 19.24 2.55
C LEU A 207 -12.99 20.28 3.63
N GLN A 208 -11.94 20.97 4.03
CA GLN A 208 -11.93 21.91 5.13
C GLN A 208 -11.63 23.32 4.63
N SER A 209 -12.18 24.32 5.31
CA SER A 209 -11.91 25.73 5.01
C SER A 209 -10.53 26.17 5.50
N ILE A 210 -10.06 25.55 6.57
CA ILE A 210 -8.76 25.80 7.21
C ILE A 210 -8.15 24.42 7.51
N PRO A 211 -6.94 24.12 7.02
CA PRO A 211 -6.23 22.89 7.42
C PRO A 211 -5.69 23.04 8.84
N GLY A 212 -5.78 21.99 9.64
CA GLY A 212 -5.27 22.02 11.02
C GLY A 212 -5.28 20.64 11.65
N GLY A 213 -4.76 20.55 12.90
CA GLY A 213 -4.64 19.30 13.66
C GLY A 213 -3.33 18.55 13.43
N ALA A 214 -2.46 19.01 12.55
CA ALA A 214 -1.12 18.48 12.35
C ALA A 214 -0.19 19.53 11.74
N ALA A 215 1.12 19.31 11.82
CA ALA A 215 2.13 20.04 11.06
C ALA A 215 2.36 19.30 9.74
N ALA A 216 1.74 19.74 8.64
CA ALA A 216 1.84 19.11 7.33
C ALA A 216 1.33 20.02 6.21
N SER A 217 1.83 19.83 4.99
CA SER A 217 1.38 20.57 3.80
C SER A 217 0.07 19.99 3.24
N PRO A 218 -1.01 20.79 3.08
CA PRO A 218 -2.28 20.32 2.56
C PRO A 218 -2.32 20.28 1.03
N PHE A 219 -3.18 19.41 0.46
CA PHE A 219 -3.64 19.55 -0.92
C PHE A 219 -4.72 20.63 -1.00
N VAL A 220 -4.61 21.51 -1.98
CA VAL A 220 -5.55 22.64 -2.18
C VAL A 220 -6.44 22.35 -3.37
N THR A 221 -7.74 22.58 -3.21
CA THR A 221 -8.75 22.54 -4.29
C THR A 221 -9.59 23.81 -4.30
N HIS A 222 -10.51 23.93 -5.25
CA HIS A 222 -11.35 25.12 -5.40
C HIS A 222 -12.83 24.76 -5.46
N HIS A 223 -13.65 25.42 -4.64
CA HIS A 223 -15.11 25.29 -4.68
C HIS A 223 -15.69 26.28 -5.69
N ASN A 224 -16.04 25.81 -6.89
CA ASN A 224 -16.45 26.67 -8.01
C ASN A 224 -17.65 27.56 -7.70
N ALA A 225 -18.69 27.03 -7.06
CA ALA A 225 -19.92 27.80 -6.80
C ALA A 225 -19.74 28.91 -5.75
N LEU A 226 -18.86 28.72 -4.78
CA LEU A 226 -18.56 29.68 -3.73
C LEU A 226 -17.35 30.56 -4.06
N ASN A 227 -16.57 30.17 -5.07
CA ASN A 227 -15.31 30.82 -5.46
C ASN A 227 -14.31 30.96 -4.29
N ILE A 228 -14.13 29.87 -3.51
CA ILE A 228 -13.22 29.81 -2.36
C ILE A 228 -12.26 28.63 -2.48
N PRO A 229 -11.02 28.72 -1.93
CA PRO A 229 -10.17 27.57 -1.75
C PRO A 229 -10.75 26.64 -0.68
N LEU A 230 -10.53 25.34 -0.84
CA LEU A 230 -10.73 24.32 0.18
C LEU A 230 -9.46 23.45 0.26
N TYR A 231 -9.26 22.84 1.40
CA TYR A 231 -8.10 22.03 1.70
C TYR A 231 -8.53 20.59 2.01
N SER A 232 -7.85 19.62 1.44
CA SER A 232 -7.99 18.23 1.93
C SER A 232 -7.43 18.17 3.34
N ARG A 233 -8.14 17.53 4.26
CA ARG A 233 -7.73 17.43 5.66
C ARG A 233 -6.36 16.76 5.79
N ILE A 234 -5.54 17.27 6.69
CA ILE A 234 -4.26 16.70 7.10
C ILE A 234 -4.39 15.88 8.38
N ALA A 235 -5.45 16.11 9.15
CA ALA A 235 -5.91 15.42 10.34
C ALA A 235 -7.40 15.72 10.57
N ASN A 236 -8.07 14.92 11.37
CA ASN A 236 -9.48 15.12 11.76
C ASN A 236 -9.65 15.58 13.21
N GLU A 237 -8.57 15.76 13.94
CA GLU A 237 -8.46 16.13 15.34
C GLU A 237 -9.39 17.27 15.77
N LEU A 238 -9.28 18.45 15.12
CA LEU A 238 -10.01 19.64 15.56
C LEU A 238 -11.53 19.49 15.44
N TYR A 239 -12.00 18.65 14.51
CA TYR A 239 -13.44 18.36 14.38
C TYR A 239 -13.89 17.35 15.45
N LEU A 240 -13.09 16.33 15.78
CA LEU A 240 -13.42 15.36 16.81
C LEU A 240 -13.46 16.02 18.20
N LYS A 241 -12.53 16.94 18.49
CA LYS A 241 -12.58 17.76 19.71
C LYS A 241 -13.85 18.60 19.82
N ARG A 242 -14.35 19.18 18.70
CA ARG A 242 -15.64 19.90 18.69
C ARG A 242 -16.80 18.99 19.07
N LEU A 243 -16.76 17.72 18.73
CA LEU A 243 -17.80 16.76 19.13
C LEU A 243 -17.74 16.45 20.64
N ILE A 244 -16.55 16.39 21.23
CA ILE A 244 -16.38 16.29 22.68
C ILE A 244 -16.93 17.53 23.38
N ILE A 245 -16.63 18.74 22.88
CA ILE A 245 -17.23 19.99 23.36
C ILE A 245 -18.77 19.95 23.24
N GLY A 246 -19.27 19.34 22.17
CA GLY A 246 -20.69 19.15 21.91
C GLY A 246 -21.40 18.16 22.85
N GLY A 247 -20.65 17.45 23.72
CA GLY A 247 -21.18 16.59 24.76
C GLY A 247 -21.10 15.08 24.47
N PHE A 248 -20.34 14.65 23.46
CA PHE A 248 -20.01 13.22 23.32
C PHE A 248 -18.90 12.84 24.33
N ASP A 249 -19.06 11.74 25.03
CA ASP A 249 -18.04 11.22 25.96
C ASP A 249 -16.86 10.56 25.24
N ALA A 250 -17.12 9.92 24.10
CA ALA A 250 -16.07 9.35 23.26
C ALA A 250 -16.49 9.24 21.80
N VAL A 251 -15.61 9.67 20.90
CA VAL A 251 -15.80 9.60 19.45
C VAL A 251 -14.55 9.08 18.76
N TYR A 252 -14.73 8.31 17.68
CA TYR A 252 -13.62 7.89 16.84
C TYR A 252 -13.96 7.94 15.36
N GLU A 253 -12.95 8.09 14.52
CA GLU A 253 -13.10 8.09 13.06
C GLU A 253 -11.98 7.30 12.40
N PHE A 254 -12.31 6.37 11.50
CA PHE A 254 -11.36 5.83 10.53
C PHE A 254 -11.25 6.82 9.38
N ALA A 255 -10.16 7.57 9.36
CA ALA A 255 -9.98 8.68 8.46
C ALA A 255 -9.01 8.35 7.30
N LYS A 256 -9.31 8.92 6.13
CA LYS A 256 -8.31 9.19 5.11
C LYS A 256 -7.82 10.61 5.30
N ASP A 257 -6.51 10.75 5.52
CA ASP A 257 -5.84 12.03 5.61
C ASP A 257 -4.85 12.19 4.47
N PHE A 258 -4.55 13.45 4.14
CA PHE A 258 -3.85 13.81 2.93
C PHE A 258 -2.71 14.77 3.27
N ARG A 259 -1.46 14.38 3.01
CA ARG A 259 -0.28 15.23 3.18
C ARG A 259 0.46 15.35 1.86
N ASN A 260 0.63 16.58 1.39
CA ASN A 260 1.27 16.88 0.12
C ASN A 260 2.79 16.92 0.27
N GLU A 261 3.36 15.77 0.59
CA GLU A 261 4.75 15.55 0.92
C GLU A 261 5.37 14.46 0.05
N GLY A 262 6.60 14.06 0.37
CA GLY A 262 7.31 13.00 -0.34
C GLY A 262 6.66 11.62 -0.22
N MET A 263 6.95 10.75 -1.17
CA MET A 263 6.54 9.35 -1.17
C MET A 263 7.75 8.45 -1.03
N ASP A 264 7.72 7.56 -0.05
CA ASP A 264 8.74 6.54 0.17
C ASP A 264 8.13 5.19 0.56
N ARG A 265 8.91 4.33 1.21
CA ARG A 265 8.43 3.00 1.67
C ARG A 265 7.48 3.07 2.86
N THR A 266 7.45 4.18 3.58
CA THR A 266 6.69 4.37 4.82
C THR A 266 5.64 5.47 4.72
N HIS A 267 5.72 6.32 3.69
CA HIS A 267 4.84 7.46 3.47
C HIS A 267 4.12 7.39 2.12
N ASN A 268 2.82 7.66 2.14
CA ASN A 268 1.97 7.82 0.97
C ASN A 268 1.14 9.11 1.16
N PRO A 269 0.97 9.95 0.13
CA PRO A 269 0.25 11.23 0.27
C PRO A 269 -1.19 11.11 0.77
N GLU A 270 -1.80 9.95 0.57
CA GLU A 270 -3.09 9.54 1.12
C GLU A 270 -2.88 8.31 2.00
N PHE A 271 -3.20 8.39 3.28
CA PHE A 271 -3.03 7.29 4.23
C PHE A 271 -4.27 7.12 5.11
N THR A 272 -4.33 6.01 5.84
CA THR A 272 -5.43 5.71 6.75
C THR A 272 -4.93 5.74 8.19
N GLN A 273 -5.60 6.51 9.03
CA GLN A 273 -5.46 6.43 10.47
C GLN A 273 -6.81 6.22 11.14
N VAL A 274 -6.81 5.85 12.40
CA VAL A 274 -7.95 5.95 13.29
C VAL A 274 -7.62 6.92 14.39
N GLU A 275 -8.46 7.93 14.58
CA GLU A 275 -8.36 8.83 15.72
C GLU A 275 -9.50 8.56 16.71
N LEU A 276 -9.17 8.62 17.99
CA LEU A 276 -10.10 8.43 19.12
C LEU A 276 -9.89 9.54 20.13
N TYR A 277 -10.97 10.14 20.62
CA TYR A 277 -10.99 11.13 21.69
C TYR A 277 -11.94 10.68 22.79
N VAL A 278 -11.47 10.69 24.05
CA VAL A 278 -12.25 10.21 25.19
C VAL A 278 -12.21 11.26 26.32
N ALA A 279 -13.37 11.77 26.69
CA ALA A 279 -13.55 12.70 27.78
C ALA A 279 -13.22 12.08 29.15
N TYR A 280 -12.78 12.92 30.09
CA TYR A 280 -12.43 12.55 31.48
C TYR A 280 -11.30 11.52 31.56
N LYS A 281 -10.39 11.50 30.57
CA LYS A 281 -9.19 10.67 30.50
C LYS A 281 -7.96 11.52 30.27
N ASP A 282 -6.79 10.95 30.61
CA ASP A 282 -5.47 11.55 30.37
C ASP A 282 -4.57 10.60 29.55
N TYR A 283 -3.37 11.05 29.22
CA TYR A 283 -2.42 10.30 28.40
C TYR A 283 -1.96 8.99 29.08
N ASN A 284 -1.92 8.92 30.42
CA ASN A 284 -1.59 7.69 31.14
C ASN A 284 -2.64 6.60 30.95
N TRP A 285 -3.93 7.01 31.00
CA TRP A 285 -5.02 6.11 30.70
C TRP A 285 -4.97 5.66 29.22
N MET A 286 -4.62 6.58 28.32
CA MET A 286 -4.53 6.30 26.90
C MET A 286 -3.41 5.30 26.57
N MET A 287 -2.25 5.37 27.23
CA MET A 287 -1.21 4.35 27.10
C MET A 287 -1.73 2.96 27.45
N ASN A 288 -2.41 2.81 28.59
CA ASN A 288 -2.96 1.52 29.04
C ASN A 288 -4.06 1.00 28.10
N MET A 289 -4.88 1.87 27.53
CA MET A 289 -5.90 1.51 26.51
C MET A 289 -5.25 1.04 25.22
N THR A 290 -4.20 1.74 24.77
CA THR A 290 -3.44 1.41 23.56
C THR A 290 -2.77 0.04 23.66
N GLU A 291 -2.18 -0.28 24.81
CA GLU A 291 -1.61 -1.60 25.11
C GLU A 291 -2.66 -2.71 24.93
N GLN A 292 -3.83 -2.56 25.54
CA GLN A 292 -4.94 -3.53 25.44
C GLN A 292 -5.44 -3.68 24.01
N LEU A 293 -5.58 -2.58 23.28
CA LEU A 293 -6.03 -2.57 21.90
C LEU A 293 -5.06 -3.33 20.99
N LEU A 294 -3.75 -3.00 21.07
CA LEU A 294 -2.75 -3.60 20.19
C LEU A 294 -2.49 -5.07 20.50
N GLU A 295 -2.51 -5.46 21.79
CA GLU A 295 -2.46 -6.88 22.18
C GLU A 295 -3.65 -7.65 21.56
N LYS A 296 -4.88 -7.10 21.66
CA LYS A 296 -6.07 -7.69 21.03
C LYS A 296 -5.94 -7.77 19.51
N VAL A 297 -5.44 -6.74 18.85
CA VAL A 297 -5.22 -6.73 17.40
C VAL A 297 -4.23 -7.83 16.99
N ALA A 298 -3.12 -7.99 17.72
CA ALA A 298 -2.14 -9.03 17.45
C ALA A 298 -2.73 -10.44 17.63
N LEU A 299 -3.45 -10.67 18.72
CA LEU A 299 -4.13 -11.95 18.97
C LEU A 299 -5.16 -12.27 17.89
N ASP A 300 -6.04 -11.34 17.56
CA ASP A 300 -7.09 -11.57 16.58
C ASP A 300 -6.53 -11.75 15.18
N SER A 301 -5.51 -10.97 14.77
CA SER A 301 -4.97 -11.02 13.41
C SER A 301 -3.96 -12.14 13.18
N ASN A 302 -3.18 -12.52 14.20
CA ASN A 302 -2.08 -13.48 14.08
C ASN A 302 -2.20 -14.71 14.99
N ASN A 303 -3.22 -14.78 15.86
CA ASN A 303 -3.38 -15.78 16.92
C ASN A 303 -2.19 -15.82 17.91
N ASN A 304 -1.41 -14.75 17.99
CA ASN A 304 -0.23 -14.61 18.84
C ASN A 304 0.01 -13.12 19.11
N THR A 305 0.58 -12.78 20.27
CA THR A 305 1.05 -11.42 20.57
C THR A 305 2.42 -11.12 19.96
N ILE A 306 3.20 -12.16 19.62
CA ILE A 306 4.50 -12.01 18.95
C ILE A 306 4.29 -12.09 17.45
N VAL A 307 4.71 -11.06 16.73
CA VAL A 307 4.66 -10.98 15.27
C VAL A 307 6.06 -10.81 14.70
N THR A 308 6.29 -11.38 13.53
CA THR A 308 7.55 -11.19 12.79
C THR A 308 7.44 -9.93 11.91
N PHE A 309 8.44 -9.06 11.97
CA PHE A 309 8.60 -7.94 11.05
C PHE A 309 10.06 -7.80 10.62
N GLY A 310 10.36 -8.11 9.38
CA GLY A 310 11.72 -8.25 8.89
C GLY A 310 12.49 -9.33 9.67
N GLU A 311 13.60 -8.96 10.28
CA GLU A 311 14.43 -9.85 11.10
C GLU A 311 14.01 -9.86 12.58
N HIS A 312 13.03 -9.02 12.98
CA HIS A 312 12.65 -8.82 14.37
C HIS A 312 11.41 -9.62 14.76
N GLN A 313 11.41 -10.07 16.00
CA GLN A 313 10.23 -10.59 16.70
C GLN A 313 9.69 -9.47 17.61
N ILE A 314 8.52 -8.95 17.31
CA ILE A 314 7.90 -7.83 18.03
C ILE A 314 6.80 -8.41 18.93
N ASN A 315 6.88 -8.13 20.22
CA ASN A 315 5.90 -8.60 21.21
C ASN A 315 4.92 -7.49 21.59
N PHE A 316 3.69 -7.62 21.15
CA PHE A 316 2.58 -6.70 21.47
C PHE A 316 1.87 -7.02 22.80
N LYS A 317 2.44 -7.88 23.65
CA LYS A 317 1.89 -8.17 24.97
C LYS A 317 2.20 -7.02 25.94
N ALA A 318 1.17 -6.52 26.61
CA ALA A 318 1.32 -5.51 27.66
C ALA A 318 2.10 -6.04 28.88
N PRO A 319 2.77 -5.16 29.68
CA PRO A 319 2.93 -3.72 29.48
C PRO A 319 4.10 -3.36 28.56
N TYR A 320 4.05 -2.17 27.96
CA TYR A 320 5.14 -1.62 27.15
C TYR A 320 6.05 -0.72 28.00
N THR A 321 7.30 -0.56 27.54
CA THR A 321 8.25 0.36 28.16
C THR A 321 7.80 1.81 27.95
N ARG A 322 8.05 2.69 28.93
CA ARG A 322 7.80 4.13 28.89
C ARG A 322 9.10 4.86 29.16
N VAL A 323 9.48 5.77 28.29
CA VAL A 323 10.76 6.49 28.35
C VAL A 323 10.52 7.96 27.99
N PRO A 324 10.84 8.91 28.89
CA PRO A 324 10.82 10.33 28.55
C PRO A 324 11.77 10.62 27.39
N ILE A 325 11.39 11.53 26.47
CA ILE A 325 12.19 11.80 25.26
C ILE A 325 13.60 12.30 25.59
N LEU A 326 13.75 13.14 26.61
CA LEU A 326 15.06 13.66 27.03
C LEU A 326 15.96 12.55 27.59
N ASP A 327 15.39 11.64 28.38
CA ASP A 327 16.12 10.47 28.93
C ASP A 327 16.51 9.50 27.78
N ALA A 328 15.66 9.35 26.78
CA ALA A 328 15.96 8.57 25.58
C ALA A 328 17.16 9.14 24.82
N ILE A 329 17.19 10.45 24.62
CA ILE A 329 18.29 11.15 23.95
C ILE A 329 19.58 11.04 24.76
N GLU A 330 19.54 11.31 26.05
CA GLU A 330 20.71 11.19 26.94
C GLU A 330 21.29 9.76 26.92
N THR A 331 20.42 8.76 27.01
CA THR A 331 20.82 7.34 27.00
C THR A 331 21.56 6.95 25.74
N HIS A 332 21.11 7.42 24.57
CA HIS A 332 21.65 6.97 23.28
C HIS A 332 22.72 7.89 22.71
N THR A 333 22.75 9.16 23.10
CA THR A 333 23.72 10.14 22.56
C THR A 333 24.77 10.56 23.57
N GLY A 334 24.50 10.41 24.87
CA GLY A 334 25.34 10.90 25.98
C GLY A 334 25.20 12.39 26.26
N PHE A 335 24.21 13.07 25.64
CA PHE A 335 23.95 14.50 25.84
C PHE A 335 22.66 14.67 26.66
N ASP A 336 22.74 15.28 27.82
CA ASP A 336 21.57 15.78 28.56
C ASP A 336 21.15 17.12 27.95
N LEU A 337 19.97 17.12 27.32
CA LEU A 337 19.42 18.31 26.66
C LEU A 337 18.54 19.15 27.56
N ASN A 338 18.34 18.73 28.82
CA ASN A 338 17.45 19.39 29.78
C ASN A 338 17.86 20.84 30.04
N GLY A 339 17.00 21.79 29.69
CA GLY A 339 17.22 23.23 29.88
C GLY A 339 18.19 23.89 28.92
N MET A 340 18.67 23.19 27.89
CA MET A 340 19.51 23.79 26.85
C MET A 340 18.72 24.80 26.00
N ASN A 341 19.36 25.90 25.65
CA ASN A 341 18.83 26.89 24.73
C ASN A 341 19.11 26.49 23.26
N GLN A 342 18.52 27.23 22.30
CA GLN A 342 18.65 26.95 20.86
C GLN A 342 20.10 26.83 20.40
N GLN A 343 21.00 27.74 20.84
CA GLN A 343 22.40 27.75 20.42
C GLN A 343 23.15 26.52 20.93
N GLU A 344 22.90 26.11 22.18
CA GLU A 344 23.48 24.90 22.77
C GLU A 344 23.01 23.63 22.04
N LEU A 345 21.74 23.56 21.65
CA LEU A 345 21.19 22.45 20.87
C LEU A 345 21.78 22.37 19.46
N ILE A 346 21.99 23.51 18.78
CA ILE A 346 22.68 23.57 17.49
C ILE A 346 24.09 23.00 17.62
N GLU A 347 24.82 23.34 18.70
CA GLU A 347 26.14 22.77 18.94
C GLU A 347 26.11 21.26 19.17
N VAL A 348 25.10 20.74 19.86
CA VAL A 348 24.89 19.29 20.03
C VAL A 348 24.60 18.64 18.69
N CYS A 349 23.71 19.19 17.87
CA CYS A 349 23.43 18.68 16.52
C CYS A 349 24.71 18.56 15.70
N HIS A 350 25.54 19.61 15.67
CA HIS A 350 26.82 19.58 14.96
C HIS A 350 27.78 18.51 15.49
N LYS A 351 27.87 18.32 16.84
CA LYS A 351 28.68 17.25 17.43
C LYS A 351 28.17 15.85 17.06
N LEU A 352 26.87 15.72 16.82
CA LEU A 352 26.21 14.49 16.37
C LEU A 352 26.24 14.33 14.84
N ASN A 353 26.86 15.24 14.07
CA ASN A 353 26.87 15.32 12.63
C ASN A 353 25.44 15.42 12.03
N LEU A 354 24.61 16.26 12.62
CA LEU A 354 23.29 16.65 12.13
C LEU A 354 23.33 18.06 11.56
N GLU A 355 22.52 18.30 10.52
CA GLU A 355 22.33 19.64 9.99
C GLU A 355 21.40 20.44 10.92
N ALA A 356 21.84 21.63 11.33
CA ALA A 356 21.04 22.50 12.17
C ALA A 356 21.45 23.96 11.95
N ASP A 357 20.48 24.86 11.98
CA ASP A 357 20.69 26.29 11.81
C ASP A 357 19.76 27.14 12.72
N GLU A 358 19.94 28.45 12.70
CA GLU A 358 19.19 29.40 13.53
C GLU A 358 17.69 29.52 13.17
N SER A 359 17.24 28.92 12.06
CA SER A 359 15.82 28.88 11.69
C SER A 359 15.04 27.82 12.48
N MET A 360 15.75 26.79 12.99
CA MET A 360 15.16 25.69 13.73
C MET A 360 14.92 26.08 15.19
N GLY A 361 13.67 26.00 15.65
CA GLY A 361 13.33 26.20 17.07
C GLY A 361 13.84 25.07 17.96
N VAL A 362 13.82 25.29 19.29
CA VAL A 362 14.25 24.31 20.32
C VAL A 362 13.56 22.96 20.10
N GLY A 363 12.24 22.94 19.92
CA GLY A 363 11.49 21.71 19.68
C GLY A 363 11.97 20.95 18.45
N LYS A 364 12.16 21.63 17.31
CA LYS A 364 12.61 21.01 16.05
C LYS A 364 14.02 20.43 16.17
N LEU A 365 14.92 21.08 16.91
CA LEU A 365 16.28 20.57 17.17
C LEU A 365 16.26 19.29 18.01
N ILE A 366 15.39 19.22 19.01
CA ILE A 366 15.23 18.01 19.85
C ILE A 366 14.63 16.88 19.02
N ASP A 367 13.64 17.17 18.19
CA ASP A 367 13.01 16.22 17.29
C ASP A 367 14.01 15.63 16.29
N GLU A 368 14.83 16.48 15.67
CA GLU A 368 15.89 16.07 14.74
C GLU A 368 16.90 15.13 15.42
N ILE A 369 17.33 15.47 16.65
CA ILE A 369 18.25 14.61 17.42
C ILE A 369 17.60 13.26 17.72
N PHE A 370 16.35 13.25 18.17
CA PHE A 370 15.64 12.02 18.50
C PHE A 370 15.42 11.16 17.25
N GLY A 371 14.89 11.74 16.18
CA GLY A 371 14.59 11.04 14.92
C GLY A 371 15.83 10.36 14.33
N GLU A 372 16.93 11.11 14.21
CA GLU A 372 18.15 10.61 13.56
C GLU A 372 19.01 9.68 14.44
N LYS A 373 18.98 9.85 15.77
CA LYS A 373 19.89 9.12 16.66
C LYS A 373 19.21 8.07 17.55
N CYS A 374 17.91 8.18 17.80
CA CYS A 374 17.24 7.34 18.80
C CYS A 374 16.10 6.51 18.23
N GLU A 375 15.25 7.05 17.35
CA GLU A 375 14.01 6.42 16.88
C GLU A 375 14.22 4.98 16.40
N HIS A 376 15.22 4.76 15.54
CA HIS A 376 15.52 3.47 14.92
C HIS A 376 15.97 2.38 15.91
N LEU A 377 16.30 2.72 17.15
CA LEU A 377 16.73 1.79 18.20
C LEU A 377 15.55 1.15 18.95
N TYR A 378 14.36 1.75 18.87
CA TYR A 378 13.16 1.26 19.56
C TYR A 378 12.44 0.20 18.74
N ILE A 379 12.91 -1.04 18.82
CA ILE A 379 12.34 -2.18 18.07
C ILE A 379 11.06 -2.71 18.71
N GLN A 380 11.08 -2.90 20.05
CA GLN A 380 9.90 -3.34 20.81
C GLN A 380 8.95 -2.17 21.06
N PRO A 381 7.63 -2.41 21.19
CA PRO A 381 6.68 -1.36 21.50
C PRO A 381 7.12 -0.56 22.73
N THR A 382 7.40 0.73 22.52
CA THR A 382 7.92 1.63 23.57
C THR A 382 7.22 2.98 23.44
N PHE A 383 6.64 3.46 24.52
CA PHE A 383 6.11 4.81 24.61
C PHE A 383 7.27 5.78 24.89
N ILE A 384 7.50 6.70 23.98
CA ILE A 384 8.34 7.88 24.21
C ILE A 384 7.42 8.97 24.73
N THR A 385 7.72 9.52 25.92
CA THR A 385 6.80 10.41 26.64
C THR A 385 7.41 11.79 26.89
N ASP A 386 6.56 12.72 27.34
CA ASP A 386 6.95 13.99 27.95
C ASP A 386 7.74 14.90 26.98
N TYR A 387 7.14 15.13 25.81
CA TYR A 387 7.70 15.97 24.76
C TYR A 387 7.75 17.46 25.17
N PRO A 388 8.75 18.23 24.69
CA PRO A 388 8.80 19.67 24.89
C PRO A 388 7.56 20.40 24.40
N LYS A 389 7.18 21.46 25.12
CA LYS A 389 5.96 22.25 24.85
C LYS A 389 5.94 22.85 23.45
N GLU A 390 7.09 23.29 22.96
CA GLU A 390 7.24 23.89 21.64
C GLU A 390 6.92 22.95 20.47
N MET A 391 7.09 21.64 20.69
CA MET A 391 6.77 20.60 19.69
C MET A 391 5.28 20.22 19.66
N SER A 392 4.49 20.69 20.61
CA SER A 392 3.19 20.09 20.90
C SER A 392 2.10 21.15 21.10
N PRO A 393 1.71 21.92 20.05
CA PRO A 393 0.84 23.08 20.19
C PRO A 393 -0.60 22.74 20.62
N LEU A 394 -1.04 21.49 20.51
CA LEU A 394 -2.39 21.03 20.84
C LEU A 394 -2.44 20.19 22.15
N CYS A 395 -1.28 19.98 22.77
CA CYS A 395 -1.14 19.13 23.95
C CYS A 395 -1.23 19.93 25.25
N LYS A 396 -1.80 19.33 26.29
CA LYS A 396 -1.83 19.90 27.64
C LYS A 396 -0.41 19.98 28.21
N GLU A 397 -0.11 21.09 28.90
CA GLU A 397 1.11 21.24 29.70
C GLU A 397 1.21 20.09 30.71
N HIS A 398 2.44 19.56 30.89
CA HIS A 398 2.69 18.49 31.85
C HIS A 398 2.46 18.96 33.30
N ARG A 399 1.77 18.14 34.08
CA ARG A 399 1.32 18.49 35.46
C ARG A 399 2.45 18.80 36.43
N ASP A 400 3.65 18.28 36.22
CA ASP A 400 4.80 18.39 37.11
C ASP A 400 5.94 19.26 36.55
N ASP A 401 6.00 19.47 35.22
CA ASP A 401 7.01 20.30 34.53
C ASP A 401 6.39 21.13 33.41
N PRO A 402 6.21 22.44 33.58
CA PRO A 402 5.55 23.30 32.59
C PRO A 402 6.31 23.49 31.26
N ARG A 403 7.55 22.98 31.15
CA ARG A 403 8.34 22.99 29.92
C ARG A 403 7.98 21.84 29.00
N LEU A 404 7.31 20.82 29.53
CA LEU A 404 6.93 19.58 28.87
C LEU A 404 5.41 19.52 28.62
N THR A 405 4.98 18.52 27.91
CA THR A 405 3.56 18.22 27.65
C THR A 405 3.23 16.76 28.00
N GLU A 406 1.99 16.51 28.37
CA GLU A 406 1.44 15.16 28.56
C GLU A 406 1.19 14.50 27.19
N ARG A 407 2.26 14.15 26.48
CA ARG A 407 2.25 13.54 25.14
C ARG A 407 3.08 12.26 25.15
N PHE A 408 2.67 11.31 24.34
CA PHE A 408 3.51 10.17 23.97
C PHE A 408 3.42 9.85 22.48
N GLU A 409 4.48 9.29 21.97
CA GLU A 409 4.49 8.54 20.71
C GLU A 409 4.82 7.08 20.99
N LEU A 410 4.13 6.17 20.30
CA LEU A 410 4.41 4.74 20.40
C LEU A 410 5.35 4.32 19.27
N MET A 411 6.58 4.01 19.64
CA MET A 411 7.58 3.49 18.70
C MET A 411 7.49 1.96 18.61
N VAL A 412 7.50 1.46 17.37
CA VAL A 412 7.53 0.02 17.05
C VAL A 412 8.40 -0.20 15.83
N ALA A 413 9.39 -1.07 15.93
CA ALA A 413 10.33 -1.37 14.84
C ALA A 413 11.01 -0.13 14.24
N GLY A 414 11.38 0.82 15.10
CA GLY A 414 12.00 2.08 14.71
C GLY A 414 11.08 3.01 13.92
N LYS A 415 9.77 2.98 14.19
CA LYS A 415 8.76 3.82 13.53
C LYS A 415 7.67 4.23 14.52
N GLU A 416 7.23 5.47 14.44
CA GLU A 416 6.02 5.94 15.11
C GLU A 416 4.80 5.17 14.60
N LEU A 417 4.08 4.49 15.50
CA LEU A 417 2.82 3.81 15.21
C LEU A 417 1.62 4.63 15.63
N ALA A 418 1.73 5.33 16.77
CA ALA A 418 0.64 6.13 17.32
C ALA A 418 1.20 7.37 18.03
N ASN A 419 0.40 8.44 18.05
CA ASN A 419 0.67 9.68 18.75
C ASN A 419 -0.56 10.05 19.59
N ALA A 420 -0.37 10.40 20.85
CA ALA A 420 -1.46 10.68 21.77
C ALA A 420 -1.03 11.66 22.89
N TYR A 421 -2.03 12.35 23.43
CA TYR A 421 -1.80 13.29 24.52
C TYR A 421 -3.05 13.55 25.34
N SER A 422 -2.84 14.18 26.53
CA SER A 422 -3.89 14.93 27.19
C SER A 422 -4.15 16.21 26.40
N GLU A 423 -5.40 16.46 26.05
CA GLU A 423 -5.78 17.56 25.17
C GLU A 423 -5.67 18.93 25.85
N LEU A 424 -5.10 19.91 25.15
CA LEU A 424 -5.17 21.29 25.59
C LEU A 424 -6.62 21.78 25.51
N ASN A 425 -7.17 22.13 26.66
CA ASN A 425 -8.57 22.57 26.79
C ASN A 425 -8.72 24.01 27.34
N ASP A 426 -7.62 24.75 27.48
CA ASP A 426 -7.61 26.17 27.81
C ASP A 426 -7.64 26.99 26.51
N PRO A 427 -8.71 27.74 26.23
CA PRO A 427 -8.83 28.52 24.99
C PRO A 427 -7.81 29.66 24.88
N ILE A 428 -7.33 30.18 26.03
CA ILE A 428 -6.36 31.29 26.03
C ILE A 428 -4.98 30.75 25.66
N ASP A 429 -4.51 29.70 26.35
CA ASP A 429 -3.25 29.03 26.04
C ASP A 429 -3.25 28.49 24.59
N GLN A 430 -4.37 27.90 24.15
CA GLN A 430 -4.49 27.40 22.77
C GLN A 430 -4.33 28.51 21.72
N LYS A 431 -4.91 29.67 21.98
CA LYS A 431 -4.78 30.83 21.08
C LYS A 431 -3.35 31.33 21.04
N GLU A 432 -2.70 31.44 22.19
CA GLU A 432 -1.30 31.89 22.30
C GLU A 432 -0.38 30.95 21.52
N ARG A 433 -0.55 29.62 21.65
CA ARG A 433 0.24 28.64 20.89
C ARG A 433 0.02 28.71 19.39
N PHE A 434 -1.19 28.91 18.92
CA PHE A 434 -1.45 29.16 17.50
C PHE A 434 -0.78 30.44 16.99
N GLU A 435 -0.78 31.51 17.80
CA GLU A 435 -0.07 32.74 17.45
C GLU A 435 1.45 32.56 17.39
N GLU A 436 2.02 31.67 18.21
CA GLU A 436 3.44 31.28 18.14
C GLU A 436 3.73 30.49 16.87
N GLN A 437 2.89 29.53 16.50
CA GLN A 437 3.01 28.79 15.25
C GLN A 437 3.00 29.73 14.02
N LEU A 438 2.13 30.74 13.99
CA LEU A 438 2.15 31.73 12.93
C LEU A 438 3.44 32.56 12.84
N LYS A 439 4.16 32.74 13.96
CA LYS A 439 5.47 33.41 13.93
C LYS A 439 6.52 32.52 13.27
N LEU A 440 6.44 31.19 13.45
CA LEU A 440 7.30 30.21 12.79
C LEU A 440 7.01 30.16 11.29
N ALA A 441 5.74 30.12 10.88
CA ALA A 441 5.35 30.21 9.47
C ALA A 441 5.94 31.43 8.76
N LYS A 442 5.92 32.59 9.41
CA LYS A 442 6.51 33.83 8.86
C LYS A 442 8.03 33.79 8.73
N LYS A 443 8.70 32.88 9.42
CA LYS A 443 10.15 32.64 9.32
C LYS A 443 10.51 31.59 8.25
N GLY A 444 9.51 31.00 7.58
CA GLY A 444 9.70 30.04 6.50
C GLY A 444 9.42 28.59 6.88
N ASP A 445 8.76 28.35 7.99
CA ASP A 445 8.27 27.01 8.35
C ASP A 445 6.94 26.74 7.61
N ASP A 446 7.00 25.98 6.52
CA ASP A 446 5.85 25.66 5.66
C ASP A 446 4.89 24.64 6.32
N GLU A 447 5.28 24.01 7.43
CA GLU A 447 4.48 23.03 8.18
C GLU A 447 3.74 23.64 9.37
N ALA A 448 4.00 24.91 9.69
CA ALA A 448 3.37 25.58 10.82
C ALA A 448 1.85 25.69 10.69
N MET A 449 1.14 25.45 11.79
CA MET A 449 -0.32 25.39 11.83
C MET A 449 -0.97 26.76 11.59
N PHE A 450 -2.12 26.76 10.90
CA PHE A 450 -3.01 27.92 10.78
C PHE A 450 -3.87 28.09 12.02
N ILE A 451 -4.29 29.33 12.33
CA ILE A 451 -5.25 29.60 13.42
C ILE A 451 -6.65 29.21 12.94
N ASP A 452 -7.25 28.22 13.60
CA ASP A 452 -8.68 27.94 13.50
C ASP A 452 -9.46 28.71 14.58
N HIS A 453 -9.92 29.92 14.24
CA HIS A 453 -10.68 30.79 15.16
C HIS A 453 -12.00 30.17 15.61
N ASP A 454 -12.59 29.29 14.81
CA ASP A 454 -13.82 28.58 15.17
C ASP A 454 -13.55 27.50 16.21
N PHE A 455 -12.41 26.83 16.12
CA PHE A 455 -11.98 25.88 17.15
C PHE A 455 -11.68 26.57 18.49
N VAL A 456 -10.96 27.71 18.46
CA VAL A 456 -10.72 28.49 19.68
C VAL A 456 -12.05 28.92 20.32
N ARG A 457 -12.97 29.45 19.52
CA ARG A 457 -14.33 29.80 19.97
C ARG A 457 -15.09 28.57 20.53
N ALA A 458 -14.93 27.39 19.95
CA ALA A 458 -15.54 26.18 20.47
C ALA A 458 -14.99 25.84 21.86
N LEU A 459 -13.67 25.95 22.08
CA LEU A 459 -13.05 25.74 23.40
C LEU A 459 -13.58 26.70 24.47
N GLU A 460 -13.98 27.93 24.11
CA GLU A 460 -14.58 28.89 25.05
C GLU A 460 -15.93 28.42 25.63
N TYR A 461 -16.61 27.45 24.99
CA TYR A 461 -17.80 26.79 25.56
C TYR A 461 -17.45 25.70 26.59
N GLY A 462 -16.18 25.36 26.70
CA GLY A 462 -15.65 24.38 27.65
C GLY A 462 -15.50 22.98 27.08
N MET A 463 -14.26 22.50 27.00
CA MET A 463 -13.94 21.11 26.74
C MET A 463 -13.56 20.41 28.04
N PRO A 464 -14.18 19.27 28.39
CA PRO A 464 -13.74 18.51 29.56
C PRO A 464 -12.29 18.02 29.42
N PRO A 465 -11.60 17.65 30.50
CA PRO A 465 -10.33 16.92 30.38
C PRO A 465 -10.51 15.74 29.43
N THR A 466 -9.68 15.67 28.40
CA THR A 466 -9.85 14.71 27.29
C THR A 466 -8.49 14.16 26.91
N SER A 467 -8.42 12.91 26.51
CA SER A 467 -7.23 12.36 25.85
C SER A 467 -7.58 11.87 24.44
N GLY A 468 -6.73 12.22 23.49
CA GLY A 468 -6.83 11.80 22.09
C GLY A 468 -5.66 10.95 21.66
N ILE A 469 -5.88 10.11 20.65
CA ILE A 469 -4.86 9.26 20.01
C ILE A 469 -5.13 9.13 18.52
N GLY A 470 -4.07 9.26 17.72
CA GLY A 470 -4.04 8.85 16.31
C GLY A 470 -3.21 7.58 16.16
N ILE A 471 -3.75 6.56 15.48
CA ILE A 471 -3.06 5.29 15.19
C ILE A 471 -2.99 5.09 13.69
N GLY A 472 -1.78 4.94 13.15
CA GLY A 472 -1.55 4.67 11.72
C GLY A 472 -1.96 3.26 11.32
N ILE A 473 -3.12 3.11 10.66
CA ILE A 473 -3.65 1.80 10.24
C ILE A 473 -2.76 1.13 9.18
N ASP A 474 -2.17 1.92 8.30
CA ASP A 474 -1.27 1.40 7.28
C ASP A 474 -0.01 0.81 7.93
N ARG A 475 0.65 1.54 8.84
CA ARG A 475 1.82 1.05 9.61
C ARG A 475 1.48 -0.17 10.47
N LEU A 476 0.37 -0.12 11.21
CA LEU A 476 -0.08 -1.28 11.99
C LEU A 476 -0.28 -2.52 11.10
N THR A 477 -0.85 -2.33 9.91
CA THR A 477 -1.01 -3.42 8.95
C THR A 477 0.34 -3.92 8.44
N MET A 478 1.31 -3.04 8.16
CA MET A 478 2.67 -3.44 7.77
C MET A 478 3.30 -4.36 8.83
N PHE A 479 3.24 -3.99 10.10
CA PHE A 479 3.78 -4.81 11.20
C PHE A 479 3.06 -6.16 11.31
N MET A 480 1.73 -6.15 11.35
CA MET A 480 0.92 -7.37 11.52
C MET A 480 0.99 -8.33 10.32
N THR A 481 1.46 -7.88 9.15
CA THR A 481 1.52 -8.69 7.92
C THR A 481 2.94 -8.89 7.40
N ASN A 482 3.95 -8.45 8.15
CA ASN A 482 5.36 -8.52 7.75
C ASN A 482 5.64 -7.89 6.38
N ASN A 483 5.08 -6.72 6.13
CA ASN A 483 5.30 -5.96 4.89
C ASN A 483 6.13 -4.70 5.19
N ALA A 484 7.34 -4.63 4.64
CA ALA A 484 8.28 -3.53 4.90
C ALA A 484 7.95 -2.24 4.11
N SER A 485 6.92 -2.26 3.27
CA SER A 485 6.52 -1.11 2.45
C SER A 485 5.01 -0.83 2.56
N ILE A 486 4.66 0.45 2.69
CA ILE A 486 3.26 0.91 2.72
C ILE A 486 2.51 0.55 1.43
N GLN A 487 3.20 0.50 0.27
CA GLN A 487 2.60 0.11 -0.99
C GLN A 487 2.08 -1.34 -0.98
N GLU A 488 2.64 -2.21 -0.15
CA GLU A 488 2.18 -3.61 -0.02
C GLU A 488 0.84 -3.71 0.71
N VAL A 489 0.52 -2.75 1.57
CA VAL A 489 -0.71 -2.73 2.36
C VAL A 489 -1.77 -1.78 1.83
N LEU A 490 -1.51 -1.08 0.73
CA LEU A 490 -2.46 -0.26 -0.02
C LEU A 490 -2.86 -0.99 -1.31
N PHE A 491 -4.17 -1.02 -1.63
CA PHE A 491 -4.62 -1.62 -2.90
C PHE A 491 -4.05 -0.89 -4.10
N PHE A 492 -4.14 0.44 -4.10
CA PHE A 492 -3.69 1.30 -5.19
C PHE A 492 -2.88 2.46 -4.60
N PRO A 493 -1.59 2.24 -4.29
CA PRO A 493 -0.72 3.29 -3.79
C PRO A 493 -0.51 4.36 -4.85
N GLN A 494 -0.25 5.59 -4.43
CA GLN A 494 0.18 6.64 -5.35
C GLN A 494 1.51 6.24 -5.98
N MET A 495 1.60 6.35 -7.29
CA MET A 495 2.80 5.99 -8.05
C MET A 495 3.33 7.19 -8.83
N LYS A 496 4.65 7.31 -8.93
CA LYS A 496 5.24 8.27 -9.87
C LYS A 496 4.73 7.98 -11.27
N PRO A 497 4.46 9.00 -12.11
CA PRO A 497 4.09 8.76 -13.50
C PRO A 497 5.08 7.81 -14.16
N GLU A 498 4.58 6.84 -14.94
CA GLU A 498 5.47 6.09 -15.82
C GLU A 498 6.24 7.13 -16.65
N ARG A 499 7.57 7.01 -16.66
CA ARG A 499 8.33 7.76 -17.66
C ARG A 499 7.74 7.31 -18.99
N ALA A 500 7.00 8.19 -19.65
CA ALA A 500 6.61 7.94 -21.03
C ALA A 500 7.89 7.50 -21.71
N ALA A 501 7.87 6.32 -22.33
CA ALA A 501 8.96 5.93 -23.22
C ALA A 501 9.20 7.18 -24.06
N GLN A 502 10.30 7.89 -23.86
CA GLN A 502 10.57 9.07 -24.63
C GLN A 502 10.49 8.56 -26.05
N THR A 503 9.49 8.99 -26.77
CA THR A 503 9.50 8.90 -28.23
C THR A 503 10.69 9.76 -28.61
N VAL A 504 11.85 9.11 -28.70
CA VAL A 504 13.07 9.75 -29.10
C VAL A 504 12.77 10.17 -30.53
N GLU A 505 12.53 11.45 -30.75
CA GLU A 505 12.45 11.98 -32.10
C GLU A 505 13.85 11.82 -32.72
N LEU A 506 14.00 10.69 -33.41
CA LEU A 506 15.20 10.40 -34.15
C LEU A 506 15.24 11.33 -35.38
N ASN A 507 16.35 11.99 -35.56
CA ASN A 507 16.62 12.67 -36.83
C ASN A 507 16.79 11.67 -37.98
N ASP A 508 16.82 12.15 -39.21
CA ASP A 508 16.83 11.27 -40.40
C ASP A 508 18.10 10.40 -40.46
N GLU A 509 19.25 10.91 -39.99
CA GLU A 509 20.48 10.16 -39.90
C GLU A 509 20.42 9.03 -38.85
N GLU A 510 19.81 9.29 -37.68
CA GLU A 510 19.60 8.28 -36.63
C GLU A 510 18.65 7.19 -37.08
N LYS A 511 17.55 7.54 -37.77
CA LYS A 511 16.61 6.57 -38.36
C LYS A 511 17.29 5.69 -39.39
N ALA A 512 18.10 6.28 -40.29
CA ALA A 512 18.79 5.52 -41.32
C ALA A 512 19.78 4.50 -40.73
N VAL A 513 20.59 4.92 -39.75
CA VAL A 513 21.56 4.04 -39.08
C VAL A 513 20.87 2.95 -38.28
N LEU A 514 19.79 3.30 -37.54
CA LEU A 514 19.01 2.32 -36.78
C LEU A 514 18.39 1.27 -37.70
N THR A 515 17.88 1.67 -38.89
CA THR A 515 17.32 0.75 -39.87
C THR A 515 18.36 -0.24 -40.43
N ILE A 516 19.63 0.15 -40.54
CA ILE A 516 20.72 -0.75 -40.93
C ILE A 516 20.97 -1.78 -39.82
N ILE A 517 21.10 -1.33 -38.56
CA ILE A 517 21.35 -2.23 -37.42
C ILE A 517 20.19 -3.22 -37.26
N GLN A 518 18.93 -2.79 -37.41
CA GLN A 518 17.73 -3.66 -37.30
C GLN A 518 17.71 -4.83 -38.31
N LYS A 519 18.40 -4.70 -39.43
CA LYS A 519 18.43 -5.76 -40.45
C LYS A 519 19.47 -6.84 -40.18
N VAL A 520 20.49 -6.55 -39.40
CA VAL A 520 21.67 -7.43 -39.22
C VAL A 520 21.91 -7.82 -37.76
N GLU A 521 21.08 -7.35 -36.82
CA GLU A 521 21.14 -7.57 -35.36
C GLU A 521 22.47 -7.09 -34.73
N LYS A 522 23.61 -7.42 -35.32
CA LYS A 522 24.95 -7.01 -34.86
C LYS A 522 25.85 -6.76 -36.07
N ILE A 523 26.57 -5.62 -36.08
CA ILE A 523 27.43 -5.21 -37.18
C ILE A 523 28.72 -4.55 -36.66
N GLU A 524 29.85 -4.72 -37.36
CA GLU A 524 31.06 -4.03 -37.02
C GLU A 524 30.91 -2.50 -37.21
N LEU A 525 31.44 -1.71 -36.24
CA LEU A 525 31.26 -0.26 -36.21
C LEU A 525 31.81 0.43 -37.48
N SER A 526 32.91 -0.06 -38.02
CA SER A 526 33.51 0.45 -39.24
C SER A 526 32.67 0.16 -40.49
N GLU A 527 32.08 -1.02 -40.55
CA GLU A 527 31.21 -1.44 -41.63
C GLU A 527 29.88 -0.65 -41.61
N LEU A 528 29.27 -0.53 -40.42
CA LEU A 528 28.07 0.29 -40.22
C LEU A 528 28.28 1.74 -40.63
N LYS A 529 29.47 2.31 -40.30
CA LYS A 529 29.82 3.66 -40.71
C LYS A 529 29.93 3.78 -42.23
N SER A 530 30.56 2.81 -42.89
CA SER A 530 30.67 2.77 -44.35
C SER A 530 29.27 2.66 -45.03
N GLN A 531 28.43 1.80 -44.52
CA GLN A 531 27.04 1.60 -45.05
C GLN A 531 26.16 2.84 -44.83
N SER A 532 26.40 3.59 -43.75
CA SER A 532 25.59 4.79 -43.45
C SER A 532 25.85 5.97 -44.40
N GLY A 533 27.00 6.00 -45.07
CA GLY A 533 27.41 7.11 -45.94
C GLY A 533 27.61 8.47 -45.23
N LEU A 534 27.63 8.51 -43.91
CA LEU A 534 27.69 9.73 -43.12
C LEU A 534 29.15 10.24 -43.04
N SER A 535 29.30 11.57 -43.07
CA SER A 535 30.59 12.20 -42.77
C SER A 535 31.01 11.95 -41.30
N ASN A 536 32.31 11.96 -40.98
CA ASN A 536 32.79 11.67 -39.62
C ASN A 536 32.08 12.47 -38.53
N LYS A 537 31.86 13.77 -38.74
CA LYS A 537 31.18 14.63 -37.75
C LYS A 537 29.70 14.26 -37.55
N LYS A 538 28.99 13.90 -38.59
CA LYS A 538 27.60 13.45 -38.53
C LYS A 538 27.51 12.07 -37.89
N TRP A 539 28.39 11.14 -38.28
CA TRP A 539 28.52 9.82 -37.75
C TRP A 539 28.70 9.82 -36.22
N ASP A 540 29.68 10.56 -35.70
CA ASP A 540 29.96 10.63 -34.26
C ASP A 540 28.78 11.16 -33.47
N LYS A 541 28.02 12.12 -34.04
CA LYS A 541 26.82 12.66 -33.41
C LYS A 541 25.69 11.64 -33.40
N THR A 542 25.49 10.93 -34.53
CA THR A 542 24.42 9.91 -34.70
C THR A 542 24.62 8.72 -33.76
N ILE A 543 25.83 8.13 -33.73
CA ILE A 543 26.12 7.01 -32.82
C ILE A 543 25.99 7.41 -31.35
N LYS A 544 26.52 8.59 -30.97
CA LYS A 544 26.34 9.11 -29.61
C LYS A 544 24.85 9.33 -29.27
N GLY A 545 24.06 9.81 -30.22
CA GLY A 545 22.62 9.98 -30.07
C GLY A 545 21.91 8.65 -29.82
N LEU A 546 22.13 7.65 -30.67
CA LEU A 546 21.56 6.32 -30.53
C LEU A 546 21.96 5.62 -29.23
N THR A 547 23.23 5.71 -28.84
CA THR A 547 23.74 5.13 -27.59
C THR A 547 23.18 5.85 -26.34
N LYS A 548 23.15 7.18 -26.36
CA LYS A 548 22.57 7.99 -25.28
C LYS A 548 21.09 7.67 -25.07
N ASN A 549 20.37 7.45 -26.15
CA ASN A 549 18.96 7.13 -26.15
C ASN A 549 18.67 5.63 -25.91
N LYS A 550 19.70 4.83 -25.62
CA LYS A 550 19.59 3.39 -25.37
C LYS A 550 18.89 2.61 -26.50
N LEU A 551 19.16 3.00 -27.76
CA LEU A 551 18.63 2.33 -28.95
C LEU A 551 19.66 1.43 -29.60
N ALA A 552 20.95 1.69 -29.36
CA ALA A 552 22.04 0.85 -29.79
C ALA A 552 23.15 0.84 -28.73
N LYS A 553 23.90 -0.27 -28.68
CA LYS A 553 25.04 -0.45 -27.78
C LYS A 553 26.29 -0.70 -28.63
N VAL A 554 27.41 -0.10 -28.25
CA VAL A 554 28.72 -0.36 -28.85
C VAL A 554 29.50 -1.22 -27.88
N ASP A 555 29.79 -2.46 -28.28
CA ASP A 555 30.61 -3.39 -27.52
C ASP A 555 32.00 -3.55 -28.11
N LYS A 556 32.99 -3.61 -27.25
CA LYS A 556 34.37 -3.92 -27.62
C LYS A 556 34.63 -5.41 -27.37
N THR A 557 34.93 -6.16 -28.42
CA THR A 557 35.36 -7.55 -28.38
C THR A 557 36.80 -7.69 -28.79
N ASP A 558 37.40 -8.88 -28.69
CA ASP A 558 38.76 -9.16 -29.16
C ASP A 558 38.89 -8.98 -30.68
N ASP A 559 37.79 -9.11 -31.43
CA ASP A 559 37.74 -9.00 -32.89
C ASP A 559 37.41 -7.57 -33.39
N GLY A 560 37.15 -6.61 -32.50
CA GLY A 560 36.84 -5.23 -32.88
C GLY A 560 35.70 -4.57 -32.10
N LEU A 561 35.18 -3.44 -32.63
CA LEU A 561 34.04 -2.72 -32.08
C LEU A 561 32.77 -3.10 -32.87
N PHE A 562 31.76 -3.57 -32.15
CA PHE A 562 30.49 -3.96 -32.74
C PHE A 562 29.35 -3.12 -32.19
N VAL A 563 28.34 -2.90 -33.02
CA VAL A 563 27.10 -2.21 -32.68
C VAL A 563 25.94 -3.21 -32.77
N GLU A 564 25.15 -3.26 -31.72
CA GLU A 564 23.92 -4.06 -31.65
C GLU A 564 22.74 -3.23 -31.14
N ILE A 565 21.53 -3.67 -31.43
CA ILE A 565 20.29 -3.07 -30.93
C ILE A 565 20.12 -3.42 -29.44
N ILE A 566 19.55 -2.51 -28.65
CA ILE A 566 19.22 -2.76 -27.24
C ILE A 566 17.74 -3.11 -27.13
#